data_029b77f081bd81d5130d0b9e6907944a
#
_entry.id   029b77f081bd81d5130d0b9e6907944a
#
_cell.length_a   1.000
_cell.length_b   1.000
_cell.length_c   1.000
_cell.angle_alpha   90.00
_cell.angle_beta   90.00
_cell.angle_gamma   90.00
#
_symmetry.space_group_name_H-M   'P 1'
#
loop_
_entity.id
_entity.type
_entity.pdbx_description
1 polymer ?
#
loop_
_entity_poly.entity_id
_entity_poly.type
_entity_poly.pdbx_seq_one_letter_code
_entity_poly.pdbx_strand_id
1 'polypeptide(L)'
;MGMFQRNQQVFADAEPLDDSYEPEDIRERDKEIEKYQRALQPIIDNRPTSNIFLYGKTGTGKTVATNFMLSHLENDAAEYDDVDLSTVWVSCENLSSSYQVAVALVNELRESQDKDRISTTGYSQQRVFDILYEELDALGGTVVI
;
A
#
# COMPACT_ATOMS: atom_id res chain seq x y z
N MET A 1 12.31 16.15 5.44
CA MET A 1 12.88 14.78 5.46
C MET A 1 11.76 13.78 5.42
N GLY A 2 11.84 12.85 4.48
CA GLY A 2 10.85 11.79 4.36
C GLY A 2 11.01 10.70 5.41
N MET A 3 9.94 9.96 5.68
CA MET A 3 9.95 8.79 6.55
C MET A 3 10.73 7.61 5.93
N PHE A 4 10.75 7.54 4.58
CA PHE A 4 11.44 6.53 3.80
C PHE A 4 12.60 7.19 3.06
N GLN A 5 13.83 6.95 3.50
CA GLN A 5 15.04 7.46 2.87
C GLN A 5 15.90 6.31 2.34
N ARG A 6 16.50 6.53 1.17
CA ARG A 6 17.46 5.58 0.60
C ARG A 6 18.76 5.68 1.37
N ASN A 7 19.21 4.58 1.91
CA ASN A 7 20.48 4.34 2.57
C ASN A 7 20.68 4.75 4.02
N GLN A 8 20.94 3.71 4.75
CA GLN A 8 22.01 3.67 5.75
C GLN A 8 21.76 4.49 6.98
N GLN A 9 21.29 3.92 7.79
CA GLN A 9 21.13 4.07 9.22
C GLN A 9 19.66 4.00 9.53
N VAL A 10 19.32 2.79 9.76
CA VAL A 10 18.25 2.44 10.64
C VAL A 10 18.48 3.25 11.89
N PHE A 11 17.60 4.20 12.15
CA PHE A 11 17.64 5.04 13.36
C PHE A 11 18.61 6.24 13.32
N ALA A 12 18.19 7.31 12.70
CA ALA A 12 18.45 8.63 13.19
C ALA A 12 17.13 9.40 13.15
N ASP A 13 16.65 9.69 14.33
CA ASP A 13 15.58 10.59 14.66
C ASP A 13 14.22 10.34 14.00
N ALA A 14 13.40 9.51 14.70
CA ALA A 14 11.97 9.68 14.67
C ALA A 14 11.67 11.02 15.36
N GLU A 15 11.67 12.12 14.61
CA GLU A 15 10.99 13.31 15.09
C GLU A 15 9.53 12.93 15.35
N PRO A 16 9.02 13.23 16.54
CA PRO A 16 7.67 12.88 16.90
C PRO A 16 6.69 13.52 15.90
N LEU A 17 5.78 12.73 15.40
CA LEU A 17 4.57 13.21 14.77
C LEU A 17 4.01 14.34 15.63
N ASP A 18 3.92 15.51 15.03
CA ASP A 18 3.48 16.79 15.56
C ASP A 18 2.99 16.78 17.03
N ASP A 19 3.67 17.51 17.89
CA ASP A 19 3.54 17.59 19.34
C ASP A 19 2.14 17.93 19.87
N SER A 20 1.12 18.04 19.02
CA SER A 20 -0.20 18.50 19.43
C SER A 20 -1.22 17.40 19.73
N TYR A 21 -0.91 16.13 19.51
CA TYR A 21 -1.83 15.05 19.79
C TYR A 21 -1.12 13.76 20.28
N GLU A 22 -0.81 13.73 21.57
CA GLU A 22 -0.37 12.52 22.25
C GLU A 22 -1.48 11.93 23.14
N PRO A 23 -2.20 10.89 22.68
CA PRO A 23 -2.81 9.96 23.61
C PRO A 23 -1.73 8.96 24.10
N GLU A 24 -1.80 8.54 25.34
CA GLU A 24 -0.88 7.58 25.97
C GLU A 24 -0.71 6.25 25.24
N ASP A 25 -1.53 5.96 24.23
CA ASP A 25 -1.50 4.80 23.34
C ASP A 25 -0.41 4.86 22.23
N ILE A 26 0.29 5.96 22.05
CA ILE A 26 1.24 6.15 20.96
C ILE A 26 2.47 5.27 21.11
N ARG A 27 2.88 4.93 22.32
CA ARG A 27 4.08 4.08 22.55
C ARG A 27 3.95 2.65 22.02
N GLU A 28 2.75 2.09 21.99
CA GLU A 28 2.52 0.80 21.33
C GLU A 28 2.44 0.93 19.81
N ARG A 29 1.92 2.05 19.30
CA ARG A 29 1.84 2.36 17.87
C ARG A 29 3.18 2.64 17.23
N ASP A 30 4.14 3.23 17.93
CA ASP A 30 5.48 3.49 17.40
C ASP A 30 6.18 2.20 16.97
N LYS A 31 6.03 1.11 17.71
CA LYS A 31 6.58 -0.20 17.34
C LYS A 31 5.90 -0.79 16.10
N GLU A 32 4.60 -0.56 15.95
CA GLU A 32 3.86 -0.99 14.77
C GLU A 32 4.26 -0.18 13.54
N ILE A 33 4.38 1.14 13.68
CA ILE A 33 4.86 2.04 12.63
C ILE A 33 6.28 1.66 12.19
N GLU A 34 7.17 1.36 13.12
CA GLU A 34 8.52 0.88 12.79
C GLU A 34 8.51 -0.44 12.01
N LYS A 35 7.62 -1.37 12.35
CA LYS A 35 7.47 -2.64 11.61
C LYS A 35 6.97 -2.40 10.19
N TYR A 36 6.00 -1.50 10.04
CA TYR A 36 5.52 -1.06 8.73
C TYR A 36 6.64 -0.45 7.90
N GLN A 37 7.36 0.48 8.48
CA GLN A 37 8.47 1.16 7.82
C GLN A 37 9.53 0.16 7.34
N ARG A 38 9.91 -0.79 8.18
CA ARG A 38 10.86 -1.85 7.81
C ARG A 38 10.35 -2.72 6.67
N ALA A 39 9.06 -3.03 6.66
CA ALA A 39 8.45 -3.87 5.63
C ALA A 39 8.34 -3.15 4.28
N LEU A 40 8.14 -1.82 4.28
CA LEU A 40 7.99 -1.00 3.09
C LEU A 40 9.30 -0.37 2.61
N GLN A 41 10.32 -0.27 3.46
CA GLN A 41 11.62 0.31 3.10
C GLN A 41 12.25 -0.30 1.84
N PRO A 42 12.17 -1.62 1.57
CA PRO A 42 12.71 -2.20 0.35
C PRO A 42 12.18 -1.57 -0.94
N ILE A 43 10.98 -0.98 -0.92
CA ILE A 43 10.40 -0.28 -2.08
C ILE A 43 11.27 0.92 -2.47
N ILE A 44 11.64 1.73 -1.50
CA ILE A 44 12.53 2.90 -1.71
C ILE A 44 13.93 2.46 -2.14
N ASP A 45 14.39 1.32 -1.63
CA ASP A 45 15.70 0.76 -1.95
C ASP A 45 15.72 -0.04 -3.27
N ASN A 46 14.62 -0.09 -4.01
CA ASN A 46 14.44 -0.93 -5.21
C ASN A 46 14.78 -2.41 -4.97
N ARG A 47 14.37 -2.94 -3.85
CA ARG A 47 14.57 -4.35 -3.47
C ARG A 47 13.23 -5.09 -3.41
N PRO A 48 13.24 -6.42 -3.59
CA PRO A 48 12.04 -7.23 -3.43
C PRO A 48 11.39 -7.03 -2.06
N THR A 49 10.07 -6.93 -2.06
CA THR A 49 9.24 -6.76 -0.87
C THR A 49 8.51 -8.05 -0.51
N SER A 50 8.05 -8.12 0.73
CA SER A 50 7.18 -9.19 1.20
C SER A 50 5.77 -8.67 1.42
N ASN A 51 4.80 -9.55 1.34
CA ASN A 51 3.43 -9.22 1.69
C ASN A 51 3.32 -8.89 3.19
N ILE A 52 2.47 -7.92 3.51
CA ILE A 52 2.20 -7.50 4.89
C ILE A 52 0.81 -7.95 5.25
N PHE A 53 0.68 -8.60 6.39
CA PHE A 53 -0.60 -8.97 6.97
C PHE A 53 -0.82 -8.27 8.30
N LEU A 54 -1.85 -7.44 8.35
CA LEU A 54 -2.23 -6.70 9.55
C LEU A 54 -3.48 -7.30 10.16
N TYR A 55 -3.42 -7.60 11.42
CA TYR A 55 -4.55 -8.14 12.15
C TYR A 55 -4.72 -7.42 13.49
N GLY A 56 -5.93 -7.42 13.97
CA GLY A 56 -6.28 -6.80 15.25
C GLY A 56 -7.77 -6.58 15.34
N LYS A 57 -8.22 -6.16 16.51
CA LYS A 57 -9.64 -5.88 16.76
C LYS A 57 -10.12 -4.70 15.90
N THR A 58 -11.41 -4.71 15.59
CA THR A 58 -12.07 -3.57 14.93
C THR A 58 -11.90 -2.29 15.76
N GLY A 59 -11.67 -1.17 15.09
CA GLY A 59 -11.52 0.12 15.76
C GLY A 59 -10.14 0.39 16.36
N THR A 60 -9.12 -0.43 16.07
CA THR A 60 -7.74 -0.22 16.54
C THR A 60 -6.91 0.73 15.66
N GLY A 61 -7.53 1.33 14.63
CA GLY A 61 -6.88 2.30 13.75
C GLY A 61 -5.99 1.70 12.66
N LYS A 62 -6.14 0.41 12.33
CA LYS A 62 -5.35 -0.26 11.27
C LYS A 62 -5.42 0.45 9.92
N THR A 63 -6.62 0.80 9.48
CA THR A 63 -6.84 1.51 8.21
C THR A 63 -6.21 2.89 8.21
N VAL A 64 -6.37 3.64 9.30
CA VAL A 64 -5.77 4.98 9.45
C VAL A 64 -4.24 4.89 9.43
N ALA A 65 -3.66 3.94 10.16
CA ALA A 65 -2.21 3.72 10.17
C ALA A 65 -1.69 3.32 8.79
N THR A 66 -2.40 2.45 8.08
CA THR A 66 -2.03 2.04 6.72
C THR A 66 -2.07 3.21 5.75
N ASN A 67 -3.13 4.00 5.73
CA ASN A 67 -3.23 5.18 4.87
C ASN A 67 -2.15 6.20 5.19
N PHE A 68 -1.84 6.41 6.46
CA PHE A 68 -0.74 7.27 6.88
C PHE A 68 0.60 6.78 6.33
N MET A 69 0.92 5.50 6.50
CA MET A 69 2.18 4.93 6.01
C MET A 69 2.29 4.97 4.49
N LEU A 70 1.20 4.68 3.77
CA LEU A 70 1.20 4.73 2.31
C LEU A 70 1.37 6.16 1.78
N SER A 71 0.74 7.14 2.41
CA SER A 71 0.91 8.54 2.03
C SER A 71 2.36 9.01 2.21
N HIS A 72 3.00 8.62 3.30
CA HIS A 72 4.42 8.90 3.51
C HIS A 72 5.31 8.17 2.51
N LEU A 73 5.01 6.91 2.22
CA LEU A 73 5.75 6.13 1.23
C LEU A 73 5.67 6.77 -0.17
N GLU A 74 4.48 7.20 -0.59
CA GLU A 74 4.26 7.87 -1.87
C GLU A 74 5.04 9.18 -1.96
N ASN A 75 4.96 10.00 -0.92
CA ASN A 75 5.67 11.27 -0.87
C ASN A 75 7.19 11.07 -0.91
N ASP A 76 7.70 10.11 -0.17
CA ASP A 76 9.13 9.83 -0.12
C ASP A 76 9.62 9.19 -1.43
N ALA A 77 8.82 8.30 -2.03
CA ALA A 77 9.12 7.70 -3.33
C ALA A 77 9.22 8.75 -4.45
N ALA A 78 8.42 9.80 -4.39
CA ALA A 78 8.44 10.89 -5.36
C ALA A 78 9.77 11.70 -5.37
N GLU A 79 10.56 11.59 -4.31
CA GLU A 79 11.89 12.22 -4.24
C GLU A 79 12.98 11.44 -5.00
N TYR A 80 12.69 10.22 -5.44
CA TYR A 80 13.64 9.35 -6.14
C TYR A 80 13.16 9.06 -7.56
N ASP A 81 13.93 9.50 -8.55
CA ASP A 81 13.58 9.34 -9.97
C ASP A 81 13.54 7.89 -10.45
N ASP A 82 14.18 6.98 -9.72
CA ASP A 82 14.25 5.56 -10.06
C ASP A 82 13.28 4.69 -9.25
N VAL A 83 12.41 5.30 -8.44
CA VAL A 83 11.35 4.62 -7.72
C VAL A 83 10.01 4.92 -8.38
N ASP A 84 9.48 3.93 -9.07
CA ASP A 84 8.15 4.00 -9.68
C ASP A 84 7.17 3.22 -8.79
N LEU A 85 6.35 3.94 -8.05
CA LEU A 85 5.42 3.41 -7.08
C LEU A 85 3.98 3.81 -7.41
N SER A 86 3.11 2.83 -7.42
CA SER A 86 1.66 3.03 -7.48
C SER A 86 1.00 2.33 -6.31
N THR A 87 0.00 2.95 -5.73
CA THR A 87 -0.80 2.36 -4.65
C THR A 87 -2.22 2.14 -5.11
N VAL A 88 -2.79 1.01 -4.74
CA VAL A 88 -4.17 0.64 -5.06
C VAL A 88 -4.86 0.17 -3.80
N TRP A 89 -6.00 0.77 -3.51
CA TRP A 89 -6.79 0.42 -2.35
C TRP A 89 -8.09 -0.27 -2.76
N VAL A 90 -8.33 -1.45 -2.20
CA VAL A 90 -9.59 -2.18 -2.39
C VAL A 90 -10.20 -2.50 -1.05
N SER A 91 -11.44 -2.06 -0.84
CA SER A 91 -12.24 -2.51 0.30
C SER A 91 -12.81 -3.89 -0.01
N CYS A 92 -12.47 -4.86 0.82
CA CYS A 92 -13.00 -6.22 0.72
C CYS A 92 -14.35 -6.40 1.44
N GLU A 93 -14.92 -5.32 1.97
CA GLU A 93 -16.26 -5.34 2.53
C GLU A 93 -17.26 -5.78 1.45
N ASN A 94 -18.07 -6.76 1.79
CA ASN A 94 -19.05 -7.39 0.86
C ASN A 94 -18.43 -8.18 -0.32
N LEU A 95 -17.13 -8.40 -0.36
CA LEU A 95 -16.50 -9.32 -1.30
C LEU A 95 -16.34 -10.70 -0.67
N SER A 96 -16.86 -11.73 -1.31
CA SER A 96 -16.93 -13.09 -0.75
C SER A 96 -16.08 -14.13 -1.51
N SER A 97 -15.43 -13.72 -2.61
CA SER A 97 -14.63 -14.65 -3.41
C SER A 97 -13.39 -13.97 -4.00
N SER A 98 -12.39 -14.79 -4.31
CA SER A 98 -11.18 -14.31 -5.02
C SER A 98 -11.51 -13.71 -6.39
N TYR A 99 -12.54 -14.20 -7.05
CA TYR A 99 -13.04 -13.62 -8.29
C TYR A 99 -13.50 -12.16 -8.10
N GLN A 100 -14.32 -11.92 -7.09
CA GLN A 100 -14.80 -10.57 -6.80
C GLN A 100 -13.67 -9.61 -6.40
N VAL A 101 -12.72 -10.08 -5.60
CA VAL A 101 -11.53 -9.29 -5.25
C VAL A 101 -10.71 -8.96 -6.49
N ALA A 102 -10.47 -9.94 -7.37
CA ALA A 102 -9.73 -9.72 -8.60
C ALA A 102 -10.41 -8.71 -9.54
N VAL A 103 -11.73 -8.80 -9.70
CA VAL A 103 -12.51 -7.82 -10.47
C VAL A 103 -12.40 -6.42 -9.87
N ALA A 104 -12.52 -6.32 -8.55
CA ALA A 104 -12.38 -5.03 -7.86
C ALA A 104 -10.98 -4.42 -8.07
N LEU A 105 -9.93 -5.21 -7.94
CA LEU A 105 -8.55 -4.79 -8.22
C LEU A 105 -8.36 -4.32 -9.66
N VAL A 106 -8.85 -5.09 -10.63
CA VAL A 106 -8.80 -4.70 -12.05
C VAL A 106 -9.48 -3.35 -12.26
N ASN A 107 -10.64 -3.16 -11.67
CA ASN A 107 -11.39 -1.92 -11.86
C ASN A 107 -10.70 -0.72 -11.23
N GLU A 108 -10.13 -0.87 -10.02
CA GLU A 108 -9.33 0.20 -9.40
C GLU A 108 -8.09 0.55 -10.24
N LEU A 109 -7.37 -0.45 -10.76
CA LEU A 109 -6.22 -0.25 -11.64
C LEU A 109 -6.62 0.44 -12.94
N ARG A 110 -7.75 0.07 -13.52
CA ARG A 110 -8.25 0.68 -14.76
C ARG A 110 -8.70 2.13 -14.54
N GLU A 111 -9.40 2.40 -13.45
CA GLU A 111 -9.81 3.77 -13.09
C GLU A 111 -8.59 4.68 -12.85
N SER A 112 -7.54 4.18 -12.20
CA SER A 112 -6.31 4.95 -12.01
C SER A 112 -5.61 5.33 -13.32
N GLN A 113 -5.92 4.63 -14.42
CA GLN A 113 -5.38 4.86 -15.75
C GLN A 113 -6.40 5.47 -16.72
N ASP A 114 -7.52 6.02 -16.21
CA ASP A 114 -8.62 6.59 -17.00
C ASP A 114 -9.23 5.60 -18.02
N LYS A 115 -9.24 4.32 -17.66
CA LYS A 115 -9.85 3.25 -18.48
C LYS A 115 -11.23 2.87 -17.93
N ASP A 116 -12.10 2.38 -18.82
CA ASP A 116 -13.40 1.88 -18.42
C ASP A 116 -13.31 0.64 -17.52
N ARG A 117 -14.24 0.53 -16.58
CA ARG A 117 -14.38 -0.64 -15.72
C ARG A 117 -14.77 -1.87 -16.54
N ILE A 118 -14.33 -3.05 -16.10
CA ILE A 118 -14.83 -4.30 -16.64
C ILE A 118 -16.14 -4.71 -15.93
N SER A 119 -16.93 -5.56 -16.61
CA SER A 119 -18.13 -6.14 -15.99
C SER A 119 -17.76 -7.03 -14.81
N THR A 120 -18.58 -7.01 -13.76
CA THR A 120 -18.44 -7.88 -12.59
C THR A 120 -18.85 -9.33 -12.85
N THR A 121 -19.41 -9.61 -14.00
CA THR A 121 -19.88 -10.95 -14.42
C THR A 121 -19.51 -11.22 -15.88
N GLY A 122 -19.55 -12.49 -16.28
CA GLY A 122 -19.37 -12.89 -17.68
C GLY A 122 -17.93 -13.29 -18.05
N TYR A 123 -16.98 -13.09 -17.17
CA TYR A 123 -15.60 -13.57 -17.38
C TYR A 123 -15.35 -14.86 -16.60
N SER A 124 -14.53 -15.74 -17.16
CA SER A 124 -13.97 -16.84 -16.37
C SER A 124 -12.98 -16.30 -15.33
N GLN A 125 -12.78 -17.04 -14.26
CA GLN A 125 -11.79 -16.67 -13.24
C GLN A 125 -10.40 -16.47 -13.84
N GLN A 126 -9.99 -17.40 -14.72
CA GLN A 126 -8.71 -17.29 -15.41
C GLN A 126 -8.60 -15.99 -16.22
N ARG A 127 -9.66 -15.63 -16.95
CA ARG A 127 -9.65 -14.39 -17.75
C ARG A 127 -9.52 -13.13 -16.89
N VAL A 128 -10.16 -13.10 -15.74
CA VAL A 128 -10.02 -11.95 -14.80
C VAL A 128 -8.59 -11.84 -14.29
N PHE A 129 -7.96 -12.94 -13.92
CA PHE A 129 -6.55 -12.92 -13.51
C PHE A 129 -5.61 -12.51 -14.63
N ASP A 130 -5.86 -12.97 -15.87
CA ASP A 130 -5.08 -12.53 -17.04
C ASP A 130 -5.19 -11.02 -17.24
N ILE A 131 -6.40 -10.45 -17.14
CA ILE A 131 -6.63 -9.00 -17.22
C ILE A 131 -5.90 -8.29 -16.07
N LEU A 132 -5.95 -8.82 -14.85
CA LEU A 132 -5.25 -8.25 -13.71
C LEU A 132 -3.74 -8.13 -13.98
N TYR A 133 -3.13 -9.19 -14.46
CA TYR A 133 -1.70 -9.18 -14.80
C TYR A 133 -1.40 -8.21 -15.95
N GLU A 134 -2.25 -8.15 -16.98
CA GLU A 134 -2.12 -7.19 -18.08
C GLU A 134 -2.14 -5.74 -17.57
N GLU A 135 -3.06 -5.41 -16.64
CA GLU A 135 -3.15 -4.07 -16.06
C GLU A 135 -1.95 -3.74 -15.15
N LEU A 136 -1.47 -4.70 -14.37
CA LEU A 136 -0.28 -4.53 -13.55
C LEU A 136 0.97 -4.30 -14.41
N ASP A 137 1.14 -5.08 -15.49
CA ASP A 137 2.24 -4.91 -16.42
C ASP A 137 2.19 -3.56 -17.14
N ALA A 138 1.00 -3.11 -17.51
CA ALA A 138 0.80 -1.82 -18.16
C ALA A 138 1.15 -0.64 -17.22
N LEU A 139 0.88 -0.80 -15.93
CA LEU A 139 1.22 0.22 -14.94
C LEU A 139 2.73 0.30 -14.71
N GLY A 140 3.40 -0.85 -14.68
CA GLY A 140 4.84 -0.95 -14.43
C GLY A 140 5.23 -0.62 -12.99
N GLY A 141 6.52 -0.68 -12.70
CA GLY A 141 7.06 -0.33 -11.41
C GLY A 141 6.64 -1.25 -10.26
N THR A 142 6.60 -0.72 -9.06
CA THR A 142 6.13 -1.39 -7.85
C THR A 142 4.68 -0.98 -7.57
N VAL A 143 3.83 -1.96 -7.36
CA VAL A 143 2.43 -1.72 -7.00
C VAL A 143 2.17 -2.26 -5.59
N VAL A 144 1.69 -1.39 -4.72
CA VAL A 144 1.22 -1.75 -3.38
C VAL A 144 -0.30 -1.82 -3.40
N ILE A 145 -0.86 -2.96 -3.01
CA ILE A 145 -2.29 -3.25 -2.99
C ILE A 145 -2.75 -3.45 -1.56
#